data_3657f1537ad500addd99dd641d3d3f92
#
_entry.id   3657f1537ad500addd99dd641d3d3f92
#
_cell.length_a   1.000
_cell.length_b   1.000
_cell.length_c   1.000
_cell.angle_alpha   90.00
_cell.angle_beta   90.00
_cell.angle_gamma   90.00
#
_symmetry.space_group_name_H-M   'P 1'
#
loop_
_entity.id
_entity.type
_entity.pdbx_description
1 polymer ?
#
loop_
_entity_poly.entity_id
_entity_poly.type
_entity_poly.pdbx_seq_one_letter_code
_entity_poly.pdbx_strand_id
1 'polypeptide(L)'
;TRVFNQKKTAFNQKQLAHAVFVLSLISGQHYALAAPVSPVSTAPVQQFSSDTAPSTPTPITATQTLQTALTSAHEQNLASQKAWLRLLYYPENITRKQPFESRVNNRFNSQASQRQFFASAQGAKNPQAELDEMLTQLFHPTQKNNASVQCRFPARTQWLIENLAIDTSSLPKQHCDALDSWLQKINPQSVSLIFASEYLDSPPSAFAHSFLRFDNADLSNQYYLNFTPKVTDGEHFLKFAYKSSIGGNAGEFTMTNYQQGIKEYLQDNGRNVWQYQLNLSDKQVKQLAYRTWEIKDQNLPYYLLSDNCASEILVLLNSIFPDKNFLVTDSPMISPAQVVRMLNQENLIRSTNFSPSTPTVEIGRAHV
;
A
#
# COMPACT_ATOMS: atom_id res chain seq x y z
N THR A 1 -29.46 -19.57 25.97
CA THR A 1 -30.23 -19.01 24.85
C THR A 1 -30.54 -17.55 25.15
N ARG A 2 -29.66 -16.64 24.74
CA ARG A 2 -29.96 -15.19 24.75
C ARG A 2 -30.06 -14.75 23.29
N VAL A 3 -31.27 -14.38 22.90
CA VAL A 3 -31.60 -13.82 21.60
C VAL A 3 -31.06 -12.39 21.55
N PHE A 4 -30.09 -12.15 20.68
CA PHE A 4 -29.61 -10.79 20.36
C PHE A 4 -30.66 -10.14 19.44
N ASN A 5 -31.37 -9.18 19.97
CA ASN A 5 -32.31 -8.35 19.23
C ASN A 5 -31.58 -7.17 18.61
N GLN A 6 -31.13 -7.32 17.36
CA GLN A 6 -30.57 -6.21 16.58
C GLN A 6 -31.74 -5.31 16.13
N LYS A 7 -31.90 -4.17 16.77
CA LYS A 7 -32.67 -3.06 16.20
C LYS A 7 -31.91 -2.50 15.00
N LYS A 8 -32.33 -2.89 13.80
CA LYS A 8 -31.94 -2.21 12.55
C LYS A 8 -32.51 -0.79 12.59
N THR A 9 -31.69 0.20 12.86
CA THR A 9 -32.06 1.61 12.63
C THR A 9 -32.00 1.87 11.14
N ALA A 10 -33.18 1.90 10.49
CA ALA A 10 -33.28 2.30 9.09
C ALA A 10 -32.73 3.72 8.93
N PHE A 11 -31.69 3.85 8.15
CA PHE A 11 -31.08 5.13 7.79
C PHE A 11 -32.01 5.88 6.83
N ASN A 12 -32.39 7.11 7.17
CA ASN A 12 -33.39 7.87 6.42
C ASN A 12 -32.77 8.44 5.12
N GLN A 13 -33.26 8.01 3.96
CA GLN A 13 -32.80 8.45 2.61
C GLN A 13 -32.74 9.98 2.45
N LYS A 14 -33.52 10.76 3.17
CA LYS A 14 -33.47 12.22 3.16
C LYS A 14 -32.18 12.80 3.71
N GLN A 15 -31.49 12.12 4.65
CA GLN A 15 -30.21 12.58 5.19
C GLN A 15 -29.04 12.30 4.23
N LEU A 16 -29.14 11.26 3.41
CA LEU A 16 -28.17 10.94 2.39
C LEU A 16 -28.13 11.98 1.27
N ALA A 17 -29.31 12.47 0.85
CA ALA A 17 -29.44 13.50 -0.17
C ALA A 17 -28.75 14.82 0.20
N HIS A 18 -28.77 15.19 1.48
CA HIS A 18 -28.09 16.40 1.96
C HIS A 18 -26.57 16.25 2.04
N ALA A 19 -26.06 15.07 2.39
CA ALA A 19 -24.62 14.80 2.42
C ALA A 19 -24.00 14.75 1.02
N VAL A 20 -24.73 14.19 0.05
CA VAL A 20 -24.30 14.18 -1.37
C VAL A 20 -24.34 15.58 -1.96
N PHE A 21 -25.29 16.42 -1.56
CA PHE A 21 -25.41 17.80 -2.07
C PHE A 21 -24.26 18.72 -1.57
N VAL A 22 -23.79 18.54 -0.35
CA VAL A 22 -22.63 19.30 0.17
C VAL A 22 -21.32 18.87 -0.51
N LEU A 23 -21.19 17.59 -0.90
CA LEU A 23 -20.03 17.10 -1.63
C LEU A 23 -20.04 17.47 -3.12
N SER A 24 -21.21 17.62 -3.73
CA SER A 24 -21.33 18.02 -5.15
C SER A 24 -21.03 19.51 -5.39
N LEU A 25 -21.10 20.35 -4.38
CA LEU A 25 -20.71 21.78 -4.49
C LEU A 25 -19.18 22.01 -4.54
N ILE A 26 -18.39 20.96 -4.23
CA ILE A 26 -16.92 21.03 -4.25
C ILE A 26 -16.35 20.50 -5.58
N SER A 27 -17.14 19.84 -6.43
CA SER A 27 -16.69 19.15 -7.65
C SER A 27 -17.24 19.75 -8.96
N GLY A 28 -17.43 21.06 -9.02
CA GLY A 28 -17.80 21.74 -10.27
C GLY A 28 -16.66 21.77 -11.29
N GLN A 29 -16.41 20.68 -12.00
CA GLN A 29 -15.59 20.69 -13.23
C GLN A 29 -16.27 19.87 -14.33
N HIS A 30 -16.54 20.57 -15.43
CA HIS A 30 -17.10 20.02 -16.66
C HIS A 30 -16.12 19.08 -17.35
N TYR A 31 -16.62 17.91 -17.75
CA TYR A 31 -15.87 16.95 -18.58
C TYR A 31 -15.77 17.47 -20.01
N ALA A 32 -14.55 17.81 -20.46
CA ALA A 32 -14.26 18.02 -21.87
C ALA A 32 -13.94 16.68 -22.54
N LEU A 33 -14.62 16.39 -23.64
CA LEU A 33 -14.38 15.23 -24.49
C LEU A 33 -13.02 15.35 -25.19
N ALA A 34 -12.20 14.32 -25.08
CA ALA A 34 -10.89 14.23 -25.72
C ALA A 34 -11.01 14.08 -27.24
N ALA A 35 -10.25 14.88 -27.96
CA ALA A 35 -10.08 14.79 -29.40
C ALA A 35 -9.15 13.62 -29.80
N PRO A 36 -9.26 13.07 -31.03
CA PRO A 36 -8.48 11.91 -31.47
C PRO A 36 -7.01 12.25 -31.73
N VAL A 37 -6.12 11.33 -31.34
CA VAL A 37 -4.66 11.43 -31.49
C VAL A 37 -4.27 10.99 -32.91
N SER A 38 -3.49 11.81 -33.61
CA SER A 38 -2.86 11.53 -34.90
C SER A 38 -1.65 10.60 -34.78
N PRO A 39 -1.31 9.80 -35.80
CA PRO A 39 -0.24 8.80 -35.71
C PRO A 39 1.16 9.42 -35.75
N VAL A 40 2.05 8.84 -34.94
CA VAL A 40 3.46 9.20 -34.83
C VAL A 40 4.26 8.63 -36.00
N SER A 41 5.06 9.48 -36.64
CA SER A 41 6.01 9.18 -37.69
C SER A 41 7.23 8.42 -37.17
N THR A 42 7.61 7.34 -37.84
CA THR A 42 8.81 6.54 -37.56
C THR A 42 10.05 7.19 -38.19
N ALA A 43 11.06 7.51 -37.38
CA ALA A 43 12.39 7.90 -37.83
C ALA A 43 13.37 6.70 -37.74
N PRO A 44 14.41 6.62 -38.60
CA PRO A 44 15.20 5.42 -38.77
C PRO A 44 16.24 5.22 -37.68
N VAL A 45 16.49 3.93 -37.37
CA VAL A 45 17.52 3.44 -36.44
C VAL A 45 18.89 3.64 -37.01
N GLN A 46 19.76 4.36 -36.31
CA GLN A 46 21.21 4.36 -36.59
C GLN A 46 21.90 3.20 -35.86
N GLN A 47 22.61 2.37 -36.62
CA GLN A 47 23.48 1.34 -36.11
C GLN A 47 24.72 1.98 -35.52
N PHE A 48 25.01 1.74 -34.24
CA PHE A 48 26.33 1.98 -33.66
C PHE A 48 27.10 0.67 -33.60
N SER A 49 28.29 0.70 -34.20
CA SER A 49 29.26 -0.39 -34.23
C SER A 49 29.80 -0.68 -32.84
N SER A 50 29.81 -1.94 -32.48
CA SER A 50 30.45 -2.50 -31.30
C SER A 50 31.94 -2.67 -31.56
N ASP A 51 32.81 -2.06 -30.76
CA ASP A 51 34.15 -2.59 -30.45
C ASP A 51 34.64 -1.94 -29.15
N THR A 52 34.36 -2.56 -28.03
CA THR A 52 35.22 -2.48 -26.84
C THR A 52 35.00 -3.76 -26.02
N ALA A 53 36.02 -4.56 -25.92
CA ALA A 53 36.05 -5.80 -25.13
C ALA A 53 35.75 -5.51 -23.64
N PRO A 54 34.97 -6.35 -22.96
CA PRO A 54 34.71 -6.16 -21.54
C PRO A 54 35.98 -6.51 -20.75
N SER A 55 36.53 -5.55 -20.04
CA SER A 55 37.52 -5.77 -18.99
C SER A 55 36.84 -6.63 -17.89
N THR A 56 37.39 -7.80 -17.67
CA THR A 56 37.01 -8.75 -16.60
C THR A 56 37.09 -8.03 -15.27
N PRO A 57 36.00 -7.98 -14.48
CA PRO A 57 36.05 -7.41 -13.13
C PRO A 57 36.90 -8.34 -12.26
N THR A 58 38.00 -7.86 -11.74
CA THR A 58 38.80 -8.50 -10.69
C THR A 58 37.88 -8.72 -9.47
N PRO A 59 37.82 -9.92 -8.86
CA PRO A 59 37.02 -10.15 -7.66
C PRO A 59 37.71 -9.44 -6.49
N ILE A 60 37.19 -8.28 -6.12
CA ILE A 60 37.56 -7.61 -4.86
C ILE A 60 36.79 -8.31 -3.75
N THR A 61 37.41 -9.32 -3.18
CA THR A 61 36.94 -9.92 -1.92
C THR A 61 37.44 -9.03 -0.77
N ALA A 62 36.95 -7.80 -0.71
CA ALA A 62 37.07 -7.00 0.50
C ALA A 62 35.84 -7.33 1.35
N THR A 63 36.04 -7.93 2.50
CA THR A 63 35.00 -8.13 3.52
C THR A 63 34.37 -6.77 3.80
N GLN A 64 33.13 -6.54 3.37
CA GLN A 64 32.45 -5.28 3.57
C GLN A 64 32.21 -5.11 5.07
N THR A 65 32.78 -4.07 5.64
CA THR A 65 32.60 -3.72 7.04
C THR A 65 31.43 -2.76 7.22
N LEU A 66 30.91 -2.64 8.44
CA LEU A 66 29.91 -1.62 8.78
C LEU A 66 30.36 -0.23 8.31
N GLN A 67 31.64 0.11 8.53
CA GLN A 67 32.16 1.44 8.20
C GLN A 67 32.12 1.70 6.70
N THR A 68 32.48 0.71 5.87
CA THR A 68 32.40 0.86 4.41
C THR A 68 30.95 0.96 3.92
N ALA A 69 30.03 0.22 4.53
CA ALA A 69 28.61 0.31 4.22
C ALA A 69 28.01 1.69 4.57
N LEU A 70 28.33 2.22 5.77
CA LEU A 70 27.91 3.57 6.19
C LEU A 70 28.47 4.66 5.25
N THR A 71 29.77 4.61 4.97
CA THR A 71 30.41 5.58 4.07
C THR A 71 29.75 5.56 2.69
N SER A 72 29.56 4.38 2.11
CA SER A 72 28.92 4.23 0.81
C SER A 72 27.47 4.72 0.81
N ALA A 73 26.71 4.44 1.86
CA ALA A 73 25.34 4.90 2.01
C ALA A 73 25.24 6.44 2.08
N HIS A 74 26.19 7.09 2.77
CA HIS A 74 26.25 8.55 2.87
C HIS A 74 26.69 9.19 1.55
N GLU A 75 27.72 8.65 0.89
CA GLU A 75 28.19 9.13 -0.43
C GLU A 75 27.10 9.02 -1.50
N GLN A 76 26.31 7.95 -1.48
CA GLN A 76 25.19 7.75 -2.38
C GLN A 76 23.91 8.52 -1.96
N ASN A 77 23.92 9.22 -0.83
CA ASN A 77 22.75 9.93 -0.24
C ASN A 77 21.51 9.02 -0.13
N LEU A 78 21.69 7.75 0.25
CA LEU A 78 20.59 6.77 0.29
C LEU A 78 19.42 7.20 1.17
N ALA A 79 19.69 7.87 2.29
CA ALA A 79 18.66 8.35 3.20
C ALA A 79 17.70 9.39 2.59
N SER A 80 18.12 10.06 1.51
CA SER A 80 17.31 11.05 0.78
C SER A 80 16.60 10.45 -0.44
N GLN A 81 16.88 9.20 -0.77
CA GLN A 81 16.26 8.55 -1.91
C GLN A 81 14.77 8.28 -1.66
N LYS A 82 13.95 8.53 -2.69
CA LYS A 82 12.50 8.32 -2.62
C LYS A 82 12.12 6.91 -2.15
N ALA A 83 12.85 5.89 -2.62
CA ALA A 83 12.61 4.51 -2.24
C ALA A 83 12.76 4.29 -0.72
N TRP A 84 13.82 4.84 -0.11
CA TRP A 84 14.02 4.79 1.34
C TRP A 84 12.93 5.56 2.11
N LEU A 85 12.64 6.78 1.67
CA LEU A 85 11.60 7.62 2.28
C LEU A 85 10.22 6.96 2.23
N ARG A 86 9.89 6.27 1.12
CA ARG A 86 8.65 5.48 0.97
C ARG A 86 8.57 4.32 1.96
N LEU A 87 9.69 3.60 2.16
CA LEU A 87 9.76 2.53 3.15
C LEU A 87 9.54 3.04 4.58
N LEU A 88 9.86 4.29 4.85
CA LEU A 88 9.69 4.93 6.15
C LEU A 88 8.39 5.75 6.29
N TYR A 89 7.52 5.76 5.29
CA TYR A 89 6.30 6.60 5.26
C TYR A 89 6.56 8.11 5.40
N TYR A 90 7.73 8.57 4.96
CA TYR A 90 7.95 10.00 4.82
C TYR A 90 7.11 10.54 3.66
N PRO A 91 6.47 11.70 3.81
CA PRO A 91 5.71 12.30 2.73
C PRO A 91 6.67 12.65 1.60
N GLU A 92 6.40 12.15 0.41
CA GLU A 92 7.04 12.68 -0.78
C GLU A 92 6.63 14.14 -0.93
N ASN A 93 7.51 14.99 -1.53
CA ASN A 93 7.17 16.34 -1.92
C ASN A 93 6.13 16.30 -3.07
N ILE A 94 4.96 15.77 -2.75
CA ILE A 94 3.85 15.66 -3.66
C ILE A 94 3.13 16.98 -3.58
N THR A 95 2.93 17.61 -4.72
CA THR A 95 1.99 18.70 -4.96
C THR A 95 0.53 18.21 -4.77
N ARG A 96 0.25 17.44 -3.73
CA ARG A 96 -1.10 17.27 -3.26
C ARG A 96 -1.53 18.61 -2.68
N LYS A 97 -2.44 19.29 -3.35
CA LYS A 97 -3.19 20.41 -2.76
C LYS A 97 -3.95 19.83 -1.58
N GLN A 98 -3.32 19.86 -0.41
CA GLN A 98 -3.96 19.35 0.82
C GLN A 98 -4.98 20.37 1.27
N PRO A 99 -6.23 19.98 1.56
CA PRO A 99 -7.28 20.93 1.91
C PRO A 99 -7.09 21.63 3.26
N PHE A 100 -6.13 21.21 4.11
CA PHE A 100 -6.00 21.74 5.47
C PHE A 100 -4.56 21.86 5.96
N GLU A 101 -4.29 22.95 6.69
CA GLU A 101 -3.00 23.35 7.28
C GLU A 101 -2.41 22.36 8.30
N SER A 102 -3.20 21.44 8.85
CA SER A 102 -2.74 20.47 9.87
C SER A 102 -1.61 19.55 9.39
N ARG A 103 -1.42 19.42 8.07
CA ARG A 103 -0.32 18.66 7.46
C ARG A 103 0.94 19.48 7.23
N VAL A 104 0.87 20.79 7.32
CA VAL A 104 2.02 21.68 7.09
C VAL A 104 3.12 21.43 8.13
N ASN A 105 2.75 21.14 9.36
CA ASN A 105 3.69 20.89 10.45
C ASN A 105 4.37 19.51 10.44
N ASN A 106 3.91 18.57 9.60
CA ASN A 106 4.47 17.20 9.53
C ASN A 106 5.22 16.91 8.22
N ARG A 107 5.55 17.89 7.41
CA ARG A 107 6.24 17.71 6.11
C ARG A 107 7.61 17.00 6.21
N PHE A 108 8.22 17.03 7.39
CA PHE A 108 9.55 16.47 7.63
C PHE A 108 9.55 15.22 8.50
N ASN A 109 8.38 14.73 8.91
CA ASN A 109 8.26 13.56 9.76
C ASN A 109 7.55 12.43 9.03
N SER A 110 7.89 11.18 9.38
CA SER A 110 7.14 10.01 8.93
C SER A 110 5.69 10.08 9.40
N GLN A 111 4.76 9.60 8.57
CA GLN A 111 3.36 9.40 8.95
C GLN A 111 3.19 8.24 9.94
N ALA A 112 4.12 7.27 9.94
CA ALA A 112 4.17 6.21 10.95
C ALA A 112 4.70 6.79 12.26
N SER A 113 3.87 6.83 13.29
CA SER A 113 4.21 7.43 14.58
C SER A 113 4.64 6.44 15.66
N GLN A 114 4.44 5.15 15.42
CA GLN A 114 4.72 4.11 16.41
C GLN A 114 6.22 3.84 16.50
N ARG A 115 6.78 3.91 17.71
CA ARG A 115 8.22 3.74 17.96
C ARG A 115 8.75 2.39 17.43
N GLN A 116 7.97 1.33 17.54
CA GLN A 116 8.36 0.00 17.07
C GLN A 116 8.50 -0.11 15.55
N PHE A 117 8.01 0.86 14.80
CA PHE A 117 8.18 0.92 13.33
C PHE A 117 9.60 1.32 12.92
N PHE A 118 10.43 1.79 13.85
CA PHE A 118 11.78 2.28 13.58
C PHE A 118 12.82 1.49 14.36
N ALA A 119 14.01 1.33 13.77
CA ALA A 119 15.21 0.88 14.47
C ALA A 119 15.75 2.01 15.36
N SER A 120 15.91 3.20 14.78
CA SER A 120 16.37 4.39 15.49
C SER A 120 15.28 5.06 16.33
N ALA A 121 15.64 5.59 17.50
CA ALA A 121 14.76 6.44 18.30
C ALA A 121 14.35 7.73 17.56
N GLN A 122 15.13 8.17 16.60
CA GLN A 122 14.89 9.36 15.79
C GLN A 122 14.29 9.04 14.41
N GLY A 123 14.06 7.77 14.06
CA GLY A 123 13.67 7.33 12.73
C GLY A 123 12.41 7.99 12.18
N ALA A 124 11.48 8.39 13.04
CA ALA A 124 10.29 9.13 12.65
C ALA A 124 10.57 10.58 12.18
N LYS A 125 11.72 11.16 12.51
CA LYS A 125 12.09 12.56 12.23
C LYS A 125 13.38 12.70 11.42
N ASN A 126 14.18 11.65 11.36
CA ASN A 126 15.49 11.67 10.73
C ASN A 126 15.71 10.36 9.96
N PRO A 127 15.49 10.35 8.63
CA PRO A 127 15.65 9.16 7.79
C PRO A 127 17.11 8.70 7.71
N GLN A 128 18.09 9.60 7.90
CA GLN A 128 19.51 9.24 7.98
C GLN A 128 19.81 8.46 9.27
N ALA A 129 19.31 8.93 10.40
CA ALA A 129 19.49 8.23 11.66
C ALA A 129 18.84 6.83 11.66
N GLU A 130 17.72 6.66 10.93
CA GLU A 130 17.12 5.35 10.73
C GLU A 130 18.00 4.44 9.88
N LEU A 131 18.56 4.97 8.79
CA LEU A 131 19.43 4.23 7.90
C LEU A 131 20.70 3.76 8.62
N ASP A 132 21.36 4.67 9.34
CA ASP A 132 22.59 4.38 10.08
C ASP A 132 22.36 3.34 11.17
N GLU A 133 21.24 3.44 11.89
CA GLU A 133 20.87 2.47 12.90
C GLU A 133 20.54 1.10 12.30
N MET A 134 19.80 1.08 11.17
CA MET A 134 19.52 -0.15 10.45
C MET A 134 20.82 -0.86 10.02
N LEU A 135 21.77 -0.15 9.43
CA LEU A 135 23.08 -0.70 9.06
C LEU A 135 23.84 -1.17 10.28
N THR A 136 23.90 -0.37 11.35
CA THR A 136 24.58 -0.74 12.59
C THR A 136 24.04 -2.04 13.16
N GLN A 137 22.72 -2.17 13.26
CA GLN A 137 22.09 -3.38 13.77
C GLN A 137 22.13 -4.57 12.80
N LEU A 138 22.28 -4.32 11.51
CA LEU A 138 22.45 -5.37 10.51
C LEU A 138 23.79 -6.08 10.66
N PHE A 139 24.87 -5.33 10.90
CA PHE A 139 26.22 -5.86 11.10
C PHE A 139 26.49 -6.26 12.57
N HIS A 140 25.96 -5.50 13.55
CA HIS A 140 26.14 -5.69 14.98
C HIS A 140 24.78 -5.71 15.70
N PRO A 141 24.03 -6.79 15.59
CA PRO A 141 22.67 -6.85 16.12
C PRO A 141 22.67 -6.77 17.65
N THR A 142 22.00 -5.76 18.19
CA THR A 142 21.73 -5.64 19.64
C THR A 142 20.58 -6.53 20.07
N GLN A 143 19.65 -6.82 19.14
CA GLN A 143 18.54 -7.74 19.29
C GLN A 143 18.74 -8.94 18.37
N LYS A 144 18.36 -10.14 18.83
CA LYS A 144 18.58 -11.39 18.09
C LYS A 144 17.27 -11.99 17.59
N ASN A 145 17.38 -12.82 16.55
CA ASN A 145 16.28 -13.60 15.95
C ASN A 145 15.09 -12.70 15.60
N ASN A 146 13.88 -13.09 15.98
CA ASN A 146 12.66 -12.36 15.64
C ASN A 146 12.67 -10.87 16.01
N ALA A 147 13.47 -10.46 16.99
CA ALA A 147 13.61 -9.07 17.42
C ALA A 147 14.68 -8.29 16.63
N SER A 148 15.49 -8.94 15.81
CA SER A 148 16.53 -8.30 14.98
C SER A 148 15.91 -7.44 13.88
N VAL A 149 16.66 -6.47 13.33
CA VAL A 149 16.23 -5.64 12.23
C VAL A 149 15.96 -6.46 10.95
N GLN A 150 16.73 -7.53 10.74
CA GLN A 150 16.53 -8.44 9.59
C GLN A 150 15.13 -9.07 9.60
N CYS A 151 14.64 -9.46 10.78
CA CYS A 151 13.35 -10.13 10.93
C CYS A 151 12.17 -9.15 11.06
N ARG A 152 12.41 -8.00 11.69
CA ARG A 152 11.38 -6.97 11.87
C ARG A 152 11.15 -6.13 10.63
N PHE A 153 12.22 -5.85 9.87
CA PHE A 153 12.21 -4.93 8.73
C PHE A 153 12.82 -5.57 7.48
N PRO A 154 12.26 -6.69 6.99
CA PRO A 154 12.82 -7.44 5.87
C PRO A 154 12.85 -6.65 4.55
N ALA A 155 11.86 -5.79 4.28
CA ALA A 155 11.83 -4.97 3.06
C ALA A 155 12.95 -3.91 3.08
N ARG A 156 13.16 -3.24 4.21
CA ARG A 156 14.26 -2.26 4.39
C ARG A 156 15.61 -2.95 4.35
N THR A 157 15.74 -4.10 5.02
CA THR A 157 16.96 -4.90 5.01
C THR A 157 17.33 -5.33 3.60
N GLN A 158 16.36 -5.86 2.83
CA GLN A 158 16.60 -6.24 1.45
C GLN A 158 17.01 -5.03 0.59
N TRP A 159 16.34 -3.89 0.76
CA TRP A 159 16.67 -2.67 0.04
C TRP A 159 18.11 -2.20 0.31
N LEU A 160 18.54 -2.21 1.58
CA LEU A 160 19.92 -1.85 1.94
C LEU A 160 20.94 -2.82 1.36
N ILE A 161 20.68 -4.13 1.45
CA ILE A 161 21.54 -5.18 0.90
C ILE A 161 21.73 -4.97 -0.61
N GLU A 162 20.64 -4.72 -1.35
CA GLU A 162 20.67 -4.55 -2.79
C GLU A 162 21.39 -3.26 -3.22
N ASN A 163 21.12 -2.11 -2.55
CA ASN A 163 21.72 -0.82 -2.93
C ASN A 163 23.18 -0.70 -2.54
N LEU A 164 23.63 -1.40 -1.50
CA LEU A 164 25.01 -1.38 -1.03
C LEU A 164 25.79 -2.62 -1.43
N ALA A 165 25.19 -3.54 -2.20
CA ALA A 165 25.78 -4.81 -2.61
C ALA A 165 26.38 -5.59 -1.41
N ILE A 166 25.66 -5.61 -0.26
CA ILE A 166 26.14 -6.26 0.97
C ILE A 166 26.19 -7.77 0.77
N ASP A 167 27.36 -8.37 1.03
CA ASP A 167 27.50 -9.83 1.08
C ASP A 167 26.76 -10.37 2.32
N THR A 168 25.63 -11.03 2.09
CA THR A 168 24.80 -11.60 3.15
C THR A 168 25.51 -12.71 3.94
N SER A 169 26.54 -13.35 3.37
CA SER A 169 27.33 -14.37 4.05
C SER A 169 28.17 -13.81 5.18
N SER A 170 28.49 -12.51 5.13
CA SER A 170 29.27 -11.78 6.14
C SER A 170 28.39 -11.28 7.30
N LEU A 171 27.07 -11.30 7.15
CA LEU A 171 26.15 -10.81 8.18
C LEU A 171 25.87 -11.87 9.25
N PRO A 172 25.67 -11.47 10.51
CA PRO A 172 25.23 -12.38 11.57
C PRO A 172 23.91 -13.05 11.24
N LYS A 173 23.88 -14.38 11.23
CA LYS A 173 22.67 -15.16 10.96
C LYS A 173 21.63 -14.90 12.04
N GLN A 174 20.39 -14.67 11.61
CA GLN A 174 19.24 -14.52 12.47
C GLN A 174 18.18 -15.58 12.14
N HIS A 175 17.43 -16.03 13.14
CA HIS A 175 16.30 -16.92 12.97
C HIS A 175 15.01 -16.10 13.01
N CYS A 176 14.34 -15.98 11.88
CA CYS A 176 13.13 -15.16 11.71
C CYS A 176 11.85 -16.02 11.75
N ASP A 177 11.73 -16.92 12.74
CA ASP A 177 10.67 -17.94 12.78
C ASP A 177 9.26 -17.34 12.64
N ALA A 178 9.03 -16.15 13.21
CA ALA A 178 7.74 -15.47 13.11
C ALA A 178 7.46 -14.96 11.69
N LEU A 179 8.46 -14.37 11.02
CA LEU A 179 8.37 -13.93 9.63
C LEU A 179 8.22 -15.14 8.69
N ASP A 180 9.04 -16.17 8.89
CA ASP A 180 9.03 -17.37 8.05
C ASP A 180 7.69 -18.12 8.18
N SER A 181 7.18 -18.29 9.39
CA SER A 181 5.86 -18.89 9.62
C SER A 181 4.73 -18.06 8.98
N TRP A 182 4.83 -16.73 9.05
CA TRP A 182 3.85 -15.84 8.42
C TRP A 182 3.91 -15.92 6.89
N LEU A 183 5.12 -15.90 6.29
CA LEU A 183 5.31 -16.07 4.85
C LEU A 183 4.82 -17.44 4.37
N GLN A 184 5.09 -18.49 5.13
CA GLN A 184 4.59 -19.84 4.83
C GLN A 184 3.06 -19.88 4.90
N LYS A 185 2.46 -19.19 5.87
CA LYS A 185 1.01 -19.11 6.02
C LYS A 185 0.33 -18.42 4.84
N ILE A 186 0.83 -17.26 4.38
CA ILE A 186 0.24 -16.55 3.24
C ILE A 186 0.67 -17.14 1.89
N ASN A 187 1.85 -17.78 1.82
CA ASN A 187 2.44 -18.42 0.64
C ASN A 187 2.16 -17.67 -0.67
N PRO A 188 2.60 -16.41 -0.82
CA PRO A 188 2.16 -15.52 -1.89
C PRO A 188 2.79 -15.93 -3.22
N GLN A 189 1.97 -16.30 -4.20
CA GLN A 189 2.40 -16.60 -5.58
C GLN A 189 2.09 -15.47 -6.55
N SER A 190 1.01 -14.75 -6.30
CA SER A 190 0.65 -13.52 -7.01
C SER A 190 -0.13 -12.59 -6.06
N VAL A 191 -0.48 -11.41 -6.57
CA VAL A 191 -1.29 -10.44 -5.81
C VAL A 191 -2.42 -9.95 -6.69
N SER A 192 -3.62 -9.83 -6.11
CA SER A 192 -4.78 -9.25 -6.74
C SER A 192 -5.25 -8.00 -6.00
N LEU A 193 -5.58 -6.95 -6.75
CA LEU A 193 -6.39 -5.85 -6.25
C LEU A 193 -7.86 -6.30 -6.25
N ILE A 194 -8.49 -6.22 -5.09
CA ILE A 194 -9.92 -6.49 -4.93
C ILE A 194 -10.65 -5.17 -4.81
N PHE A 195 -11.68 -4.98 -5.62
CA PHE A 195 -12.56 -3.83 -5.62
C PHE A 195 -13.98 -4.29 -5.28
N ALA A 196 -14.54 -3.79 -4.20
CA ALA A 196 -15.92 -4.01 -3.82
C ALA A 196 -16.75 -2.74 -4.07
N SER A 197 -17.92 -2.88 -4.71
CA SER A 197 -18.82 -1.76 -4.99
C SER A 197 -19.23 -1.00 -3.72
N GLU A 198 -19.90 0.14 -3.89
CA GLU A 198 -20.38 0.98 -2.82
C GLU A 198 -21.27 0.21 -1.82
N TYR A 199 -21.22 0.61 -0.57
CA TYR A 199 -22.11 0.13 0.48
C TYR A 199 -22.55 1.30 1.36
N LEU A 200 -23.80 1.74 1.16
CA LEU A 200 -24.31 2.98 1.74
C LEU A 200 -24.60 2.90 3.24
N ASP A 201 -24.74 1.69 3.78
CA ASP A 201 -24.97 1.48 5.21
C ASP A 201 -23.69 1.60 6.05
N SER A 202 -22.54 1.68 5.41
CA SER A 202 -21.24 1.87 6.09
C SER A 202 -20.54 3.13 5.60
N PRO A 203 -20.33 4.14 6.44
CA PRO A 203 -19.70 5.40 6.05
C PRO A 203 -18.35 5.24 5.36
N PRO A 204 -17.42 4.40 5.84
CA PRO A 204 -16.12 4.19 5.17
C PRO A 204 -16.23 3.54 3.80
N SER A 205 -17.30 2.79 3.54
CA SER A 205 -17.52 2.02 2.31
C SER A 205 -18.51 2.67 1.34
N ALA A 206 -19.04 3.85 1.67
CA ALA A 206 -20.02 4.57 0.83
C ALA A 206 -19.47 4.93 -0.56
N PHE A 207 -18.14 5.03 -0.72
CA PHE A 207 -17.45 5.34 -1.97
C PHE A 207 -16.72 4.13 -2.58
N ALA A 208 -17.21 2.93 -2.36
CA ALA A 208 -16.54 1.67 -2.67
C ALA A 208 -15.39 1.34 -1.71
N HIS A 209 -14.78 0.17 -1.85
CA HIS A 209 -13.64 -0.25 -1.05
C HIS A 209 -12.66 -1.06 -1.88
N SER A 210 -11.37 -0.98 -1.54
CA SER A 210 -10.34 -1.79 -2.19
C SER A 210 -9.31 -2.29 -1.19
N PHE A 211 -8.78 -3.47 -1.48
CA PHE A 211 -7.75 -4.13 -0.68
C PHE A 211 -6.89 -5.06 -1.54
N LEU A 212 -5.73 -5.47 -1.03
CA LEU A 212 -4.82 -6.38 -1.73
C LEU A 212 -4.98 -7.80 -1.19
N ARG A 213 -5.14 -8.77 -2.08
CA ARG A 213 -5.16 -10.19 -1.75
C ARG A 213 -3.86 -10.86 -2.20
N PHE A 214 -3.24 -11.59 -1.31
CA PHE A 214 -2.15 -12.49 -1.63
C PHE A 214 -2.73 -13.82 -2.11
N ASP A 215 -2.49 -14.12 -3.38
CA ASP A 215 -3.00 -15.30 -4.05
C ASP A 215 -2.03 -16.46 -3.91
N ASN A 216 -2.54 -17.66 -3.70
CA ASN A 216 -1.81 -18.91 -3.75
C ASN A 216 -2.66 -20.03 -4.37
N ALA A 217 -2.09 -21.20 -4.56
CA ALA A 217 -2.79 -22.34 -5.16
C ALA A 217 -3.95 -22.86 -4.28
N ASP A 218 -3.84 -22.69 -2.95
CA ASP A 218 -4.91 -23.04 -2.02
C ASP A 218 -5.87 -21.87 -1.85
N LEU A 219 -6.97 -21.89 -2.61
CA LEU A 219 -8.00 -20.85 -2.58
C LEU A 219 -8.65 -20.68 -1.20
N SER A 220 -8.64 -21.71 -0.35
CA SER A 220 -9.21 -21.65 1.01
C SER A 220 -8.31 -20.89 1.97
N ASN A 221 -7.03 -20.76 1.65
CA ASN A 221 -5.98 -20.18 2.51
C ASN A 221 -5.41 -18.86 1.95
N GLN A 222 -6.20 -18.11 1.18
CA GLN A 222 -5.83 -16.79 0.72
C GLN A 222 -6.05 -15.73 1.82
N TYR A 223 -5.16 -14.75 1.89
CA TYR A 223 -5.24 -13.65 2.83
C TYR A 223 -5.29 -12.31 2.10
N TYR A 224 -6.04 -11.38 2.66
CA TYR A 224 -6.05 -10.02 2.14
C TYR A 224 -5.59 -9.02 3.19
N LEU A 225 -4.86 -8.01 2.71
CA LEU A 225 -4.44 -6.84 3.47
C LEU A 225 -5.46 -5.73 3.25
N ASN A 226 -6.05 -5.28 4.31
CA ASN A 226 -7.05 -4.23 4.34
C ASN A 226 -6.54 -3.02 5.12
N PHE A 227 -6.87 -1.81 4.68
CA PHE A 227 -6.64 -0.57 5.43
C PHE A 227 -7.97 0.11 5.69
N THR A 228 -8.34 0.23 6.95
CA THR A 228 -9.62 0.78 7.38
C THR A 228 -9.45 1.75 8.55
N PRO A 229 -10.35 2.74 8.70
CA PRO A 229 -10.35 3.58 9.88
C PRO A 229 -10.84 2.82 11.10
N LYS A 230 -10.26 3.10 12.26
CA LYS A 230 -10.79 2.69 13.55
C LYS A 230 -12.03 3.52 13.86
N VAL A 231 -13.19 2.92 13.69
CA VAL A 231 -14.49 3.56 13.98
C VAL A 231 -15.00 3.04 15.31
N THR A 232 -15.49 3.94 16.16
CA THR A 232 -16.18 3.53 17.40
C THR A 232 -17.59 3.06 17.08
N ASP A 233 -18.01 1.93 17.65
CA ASP A 233 -19.36 1.42 17.46
C ASP A 233 -20.43 2.48 17.75
N GLY A 234 -21.36 2.66 16.80
CA GLY A 234 -22.42 3.67 16.89
C GLY A 234 -21.97 5.11 16.54
N GLU A 235 -20.78 5.29 16.00
CA GLU A 235 -20.35 6.61 15.53
C GLU A 235 -21.22 7.11 14.37
N HIS A 236 -21.76 8.32 14.53
CA HIS A 236 -22.64 8.93 13.53
C HIS A 236 -21.87 9.32 12.27
N PHE A 237 -22.45 9.10 11.07
CA PHE A 237 -21.82 9.39 9.78
C PHE A 237 -21.19 10.80 9.71
N LEU A 238 -21.91 11.83 10.14
CA LEU A 238 -21.40 13.22 10.12
C LEU A 238 -20.17 13.40 11.01
N LYS A 239 -20.14 12.74 12.17
CA LYS A 239 -18.99 12.79 13.08
C LYS A 239 -17.79 12.05 12.47
N PHE A 240 -18.02 10.88 11.88
CA PHE A 240 -17.00 10.14 11.13
C PHE A 240 -16.45 10.98 9.97
N ALA A 241 -17.32 11.55 9.13
CA ALA A 241 -16.92 12.36 7.99
C ALA A 241 -16.10 13.59 8.42
N TYR A 242 -16.53 14.28 9.48
CA TYR A 242 -15.79 15.42 10.05
C TYR A 242 -14.40 14.99 10.54
N LYS A 243 -14.31 13.96 11.37
CA LYS A 243 -13.04 13.44 11.86
C LYS A 243 -12.13 12.99 10.71
N SER A 244 -12.66 12.23 9.76
CA SER A 244 -11.89 11.75 8.60
C SER A 244 -11.46 12.89 7.67
N SER A 245 -12.16 14.03 7.68
CA SER A 245 -11.74 15.22 6.90
C SER A 245 -10.55 15.94 7.52
N ILE A 246 -10.43 15.92 8.85
CA ILE A 246 -9.35 16.60 9.60
C ILE A 246 -8.26 15.64 10.09
N GLY A 247 -8.33 14.34 9.76
CA GLY A 247 -7.34 13.35 10.18
C GLY A 247 -7.44 12.92 11.64
N GLY A 248 -8.65 12.98 12.21
CA GLY A 248 -8.91 12.58 13.61
C GLY A 248 -9.12 11.07 13.80
N ASN A 249 -9.18 10.28 12.73
CA ASN A 249 -9.25 8.81 12.80
C ASN A 249 -7.86 8.20 12.56
N ALA A 250 -7.57 7.13 13.29
CA ALA A 250 -6.44 6.27 12.96
C ALA A 250 -6.90 5.23 11.93
N GLY A 251 -6.09 5.03 10.90
CA GLY A 251 -6.22 3.90 9.99
C GLY A 251 -5.39 2.74 10.52
N GLU A 252 -5.87 1.53 10.34
CA GLU A 252 -5.14 0.31 10.68
C GLU A 252 -5.08 -0.66 9.52
N PHE A 253 -3.95 -1.36 9.41
CA PHE A 253 -3.83 -2.49 8.52
C PHE A 253 -4.27 -3.76 9.22
N THR A 254 -5.15 -4.52 8.56
CA THR A 254 -5.62 -5.82 9.04
C THR A 254 -5.36 -6.89 8.00
N MET A 255 -4.97 -8.10 8.45
CA MET A 255 -4.82 -9.28 7.62
C MET A 255 -5.90 -10.31 7.98
N THR A 256 -6.77 -10.63 7.04
CA THR A 256 -7.89 -11.53 7.25
C THR A 256 -7.90 -12.63 6.18
N ASN A 257 -8.42 -13.82 6.52
CA ASN A 257 -8.66 -14.87 5.52
C ASN A 257 -9.72 -14.39 4.52
N TYR A 258 -9.41 -14.53 3.22
CA TYR A 258 -10.23 -13.99 2.14
C TYR A 258 -11.63 -14.63 2.09
N GLN A 259 -11.71 -15.95 2.28
CA GLN A 259 -12.99 -16.67 2.21
C GLN A 259 -13.95 -16.25 3.33
N GLN A 260 -13.41 -15.87 4.49
CA GLN A 260 -14.24 -15.35 5.59
C GLN A 260 -14.73 -13.94 5.30
N GLY A 261 -13.84 -13.05 4.84
CA GLY A 261 -14.19 -11.66 4.57
C GLY A 261 -15.07 -11.48 3.34
N ILE A 262 -14.85 -12.25 2.25
CA ILE A 262 -15.59 -12.06 1.01
C ILE A 262 -17.08 -12.41 1.12
N LYS A 263 -17.44 -13.32 2.02
CA LYS A 263 -18.85 -13.66 2.29
C LYS A 263 -19.62 -12.44 2.79
N GLU A 264 -19.03 -11.68 3.70
CA GLU A 264 -19.62 -10.44 4.20
C GLU A 264 -19.92 -9.47 3.04
N TYR A 265 -18.97 -9.27 2.12
CA TYR A 265 -19.17 -8.39 0.97
C TYR A 265 -20.27 -8.89 0.03
N LEU A 266 -20.23 -10.14 -0.39
CA LEU A 266 -21.14 -10.69 -1.40
C LEU A 266 -22.54 -11.01 -0.87
N GLN A 267 -22.65 -11.53 0.36
CA GLN A 267 -23.89 -12.04 0.93
C GLN A 267 -24.54 -11.03 1.88
N ASP A 268 -23.79 -10.57 2.88
CA ASP A 268 -24.37 -9.74 3.95
C ASP A 268 -24.56 -8.29 3.48
N ASN A 269 -23.57 -7.75 2.74
CA ASN A 269 -23.59 -6.37 2.26
C ASN A 269 -24.10 -6.22 0.82
N GLY A 270 -24.34 -7.32 0.09
CA GLY A 270 -24.88 -7.30 -1.27
C GLY A 270 -23.99 -6.57 -2.29
N ARG A 271 -22.68 -6.59 -2.10
CA ARG A 271 -21.71 -5.84 -2.93
C ARG A 271 -21.17 -6.71 -4.06
N ASN A 272 -21.13 -6.16 -5.25
CA ASN A 272 -20.38 -6.76 -6.35
C ASN A 272 -18.88 -6.63 -6.13
N VAL A 273 -18.11 -7.64 -6.53
CA VAL A 273 -16.66 -7.68 -6.33
C VAL A 273 -15.93 -7.93 -7.64
N TRP A 274 -14.97 -7.08 -7.98
CA TRP A 274 -14.03 -7.27 -9.05
C TRP A 274 -12.66 -7.64 -8.50
N GLN A 275 -11.99 -8.55 -9.16
CA GLN A 275 -10.66 -9.05 -8.81
C GLN A 275 -9.74 -8.79 -9.98
N TYR A 276 -8.72 -7.96 -9.77
CA TYR A 276 -7.72 -7.60 -10.78
C TYR A 276 -6.39 -8.23 -10.38
N GLN A 277 -6.01 -9.33 -11.05
CA GLN A 277 -4.70 -9.93 -10.82
C GLN A 277 -3.61 -8.98 -11.33
N LEU A 278 -2.65 -8.66 -10.48
CA LEU A 278 -1.57 -7.73 -10.81
C LEU A 278 -0.46 -8.46 -11.57
N ASN A 279 0.13 -7.75 -12.54
CA ASN A 279 1.27 -8.22 -13.32
C ASN A 279 2.58 -7.89 -12.57
N LEU A 280 2.86 -8.66 -11.52
CA LEU A 280 4.05 -8.54 -10.69
C LEU A 280 4.99 -9.72 -10.92
N SER A 281 6.30 -9.48 -10.88
CA SER A 281 7.31 -10.54 -10.82
C SER A 281 7.34 -11.18 -9.43
N ASP A 282 7.89 -12.39 -9.32
CA ASP A 282 8.05 -13.10 -8.04
C ASP A 282 8.84 -12.26 -7.03
N LYS A 283 9.86 -11.53 -7.49
CA LYS A 283 10.62 -10.58 -6.66
C LYS A 283 9.70 -9.49 -6.08
N GLN A 284 8.84 -8.89 -6.90
CA GLN A 284 7.91 -7.85 -6.46
C GLN A 284 6.83 -8.38 -5.51
N VAL A 285 6.32 -9.59 -5.77
CA VAL A 285 5.39 -10.27 -4.85
C VAL A 285 6.03 -10.46 -3.49
N LYS A 286 7.27 -10.96 -3.44
CA LYS A 286 8.04 -11.15 -2.20
C LYS A 286 8.31 -9.81 -1.49
N GLN A 287 8.73 -8.78 -2.23
CA GLN A 287 8.95 -7.45 -1.67
C GLN A 287 7.67 -6.86 -1.07
N LEU A 288 6.52 -7.04 -1.73
CA LEU A 288 5.24 -6.57 -1.22
C LEU A 288 4.82 -7.35 0.05
N ALA A 289 5.09 -8.67 0.10
CA ALA A 289 4.88 -9.44 1.31
C ALA A 289 5.78 -8.95 2.47
N TYR A 290 7.06 -8.73 2.23
CA TYR A 290 7.97 -8.15 3.24
C TYR A 290 7.51 -6.77 3.71
N ARG A 291 7.06 -5.94 2.78
CA ARG A 291 6.51 -4.63 3.12
C ARG A 291 5.26 -4.74 3.97
N THR A 292 4.36 -5.66 3.63
CA THR A 292 3.16 -5.94 4.41
C THR A 292 3.49 -6.40 5.83
N TRP A 293 4.51 -7.24 6.00
CA TRP A 293 4.98 -7.66 7.32
C TRP A 293 5.40 -6.47 8.20
N GLU A 294 6.09 -5.48 7.63
CA GLU A 294 6.55 -4.31 8.38
C GLU A 294 5.41 -3.39 8.83
N ILE A 295 4.30 -3.35 8.07
CA ILE A 295 3.23 -2.37 8.29
C ILE A 295 1.97 -2.94 8.94
N LYS A 296 1.76 -4.26 8.92
CA LYS A 296 0.50 -4.91 9.32
C LYS A 296 0.01 -4.54 10.73
N ASP A 297 0.90 -4.09 11.60
CA ASP A 297 0.59 -3.70 12.98
C ASP A 297 0.72 -2.18 13.21
N GLN A 298 0.80 -1.38 12.12
CA GLN A 298 0.97 0.06 12.21
C GLN A 298 -0.36 0.80 12.12
N ASN A 299 -0.46 1.90 12.88
CA ASN A 299 -1.55 2.86 12.74
C ASN A 299 -1.04 4.07 11.94
N LEU A 300 -1.77 4.44 10.91
CA LEU A 300 -1.49 5.63 10.10
C LEU A 300 -2.68 6.60 10.20
N PRO A 301 -2.48 7.89 9.95
CA PRO A 301 -3.59 8.83 9.85
C PRO A 301 -4.54 8.43 8.72
N TYR A 302 -5.85 8.39 9.01
CA TYR A 302 -6.88 8.12 8.01
C TYR A 302 -7.59 9.39 7.60
N TYR A 303 -7.59 9.68 6.31
CA TYR A 303 -8.31 10.78 5.69
C TYR A 303 -9.18 10.27 4.55
N LEU A 304 -10.48 10.48 4.64
CA LEU A 304 -11.47 9.90 3.71
C LEU A 304 -11.15 10.17 2.24
N LEU A 305 -10.62 11.35 1.91
CA LEU A 305 -10.39 11.75 0.52
C LEU A 305 -8.95 11.49 0.03
N SER A 306 -7.96 11.44 0.92
CA SER A 306 -6.56 11.45 0.52
C SER A 306 -5.71 10.29 1.04
N ASP A 307 -5.96 9.82 2.26
CA ASP A 307 -5.21 8.71 2.86
C ASP A 307 -6.20 7.65 3.35
N ASN A 308 -6.73 6.91 2.40
CA ASN A 308 -7.79 5.92 2.55
C ASN A 308 -7.33 4.55 2.01
N CYS A 309 -8.22 3.58 1.96
CA CYS A 309 -7.91 2.24 1.46
C CYS A 309 -7.28 2.25 0.05
N ALA A 310 -7.73 3.15 -0.82
CA ALA A 310 -7.24 3.23 -2.20
C ALA A 310 -5.84 3.85 -2.29
N SER A 311 -5.59 4.94 -1.56
CA SER A 311 -4.28 5.60 -1.56
C SER A 311 -3.20 4.73 -0.93
N GLU A 312 -3.52 3.99 0.14
CA GLU A 312 -2.54 3.12 0.80
C GLU A 312 -2.10 1.95 -0.10
N ILE A 313 -2.97 1.45 -0.97
CA ILE A 313 -2.58 0.49 -2.02
C ILE A 313 -1.52 1.11 -2.93
N LEU A 314 -1.69 2.36 -3.36
CA LEU A 314 -0.70 3.03 -4.21
C LEU A 314 0.62 3.31 -3.46
N VAL A 315 0.56 3.63 -2.17
CA VAL A 315 1.77 3.76 -1.32
C VAL A 315 2.54 2.44 -1.27
N LEU A 316 1.83 1.32 -1.09
CA LEU A 316 2.45 0.00 -1.08
C LEU A 316 3.08 -0.33 -2.44
N LEU A 317 2.37 -0.09 -3.53
CA LEU A 317 2.90 -0.33 -4.88
C LEU A 317 4.09 0.58 -5.19
N ASN A 318 4.09 1.86 -4.76
CA ASN A 318 5.23 2.74 -4.90
C ASN A 318 6.49 2.21 -4.20
N SER A 319 6.35 1.41 -3.14
CA SER A 319 7.50 0.83 -2.43
C SER A 319 8.20 -0.29 -3.21
N ILE A 320 7.51 -0.91 -4.18
CA ILE A 320 8.05 -1.99 -5.02
C ILE A 320 8.30 -1.56 -6.48
N PHE A 321 7.93 -0.35 -6.84
CA PHE A 321 8.19 0.27 -8.15
C PHE A 321 8.94 1.59 -7.94
N PRO A 322 10.27 1.57 -7.75
CA PRO A 322 11.06 2.77 -7.42
C PRO A 322 10.95 3.87 -8.48
N ASP A 323 10.83 3.48 -9.76
CA ASP A 323 10.77 4.39 -10.90
C ASP A 323 9.38 4.97 -11.17
N LYS A 324 8.34 4.45 -10.49
CA LYS A 324 6.95 4.91 -10.65
C LYS A 324 6.53 5.80 -9.49
N ASN A 325 5.55 6.65 -9.75
CA ASN A 325 4.88 7.42 -8.70
C ASN A 325 3.38 7.46 -8.94
N PHE A 326 2.68 6.48 -8.39
CA PHE A 326 1.24 6.35 -8.50
C PHE A 326 0.44 7.38 -7.70
N LEU A 327 1.11 8.15 -6.82
CA LEU A 327 0.45 9.18 -6.00
C LEU A 327 0.40 10.55 -6.66
N VAL A 328 1.10 10.74 -7.78
CA VAL A 328 1.01 11.98 -8.56
C VAL A 328 -0.31 11.96 -9.34
N THR A 329 -1.26 12.75 -8.91
CA THR A 329 -2.57 12.89 -9.56
C THR A 329 -3.07 14.32 -9.39
N ASP A 330 -3.75 14.84 -10.40
CA ASP A 330 -4.44 16.14 -10.35
C ASP A 330 -5.75 16.07 -9.53
N SER A 331 -6.17 14.85 -9.17
CA SER A 331 -7.38 14.64 -8.37
C SER A 331 -7.12 14.92 -6.89
N PRO A 332 -7.98 15.70 -6.23
CA PRO A 332 -7.91 15.93 -4.78
C PRO A 332 -8.31 14.69 -3.97
N MET A 333 -8.93 13.70 -4.61
CA MET A 333 -9.38 12.45 -3.99
C MET A 333 -8.82 11.27 -4.77
N ILE A 334 -8.35 10.24 -4.05
CA ILE A 334 -8.02 8.94 -4.61
C ILE A 334 -9.14 7.96 -4.26
N SER A 335 -9.86 7.51 -5.29
CA SER A 335 -10.91 6.51 -5.14
C SER A 335 -10.44 5.12 -5.60
N PRO A 336 -11.08 4.03 -5.14
CA PRO A 336 -10.80 2.68 -5.61
C PRO A 336 -10.87 2.53 -7.14
N ALA A 337 -11.82 3.21 -7.79
CA ALA A 337 -11.94 3.19 -9.25
C ALA A 337 -10.76 3.90 -9.97
N GLN A 338 -10.20 4.94 -9.35
CA GLN A 338 -8.98 5.58 -9.88
C GLN A 338 -7.77 4.66 -9.79
N VAL A 339 -7.62 3.90 -8.69
CA VAL A 339 -6.55 2.90 -8.57
C VAL A 339 -6.60 1.90 -9.71
N VAL A 340 -7.77 1.33 -9.99
CA VAL A 340 -7.97 0.40 -11.13
C VAL A 340 -7.56 1.06 -12.45
N ARG A 341 -7.99 2.30 -12.69
CA ARG A 341 -7.64 3.05 -13.92
C ARG A 341 -6.13 3.25 -14.05
N MET A 342 -5.47 3.69 -12.98
CA MET A 342 -4.03 3.93 -12.96
C MET A 342 -3.24 2.64 -13.20
N LEU A 343 -3.62 1.54 -12.55
CA LEU A 343 -2.97 0.25 -12.76
C LEU A 343 -3.18 -0.29 -14.17
N ASN A 344 -4.33 -0.04 -14.78
CA ASN A 344 -4.59 -0.42 -16.15
C ASN A 344 -3.75 0.41 -17.14
N GLN A 345 -3.63 1.73 -16.94
CA GLN A 345 -2.79 2.61 -17.74
C GLN A 345 -1.31 2.21 -17.70
N GLU A 346 -0.85 1.69 -16.58
CA GLU A 346 0.51 1.21 -16.38
C GLU A 346 0.72 -0.25 -16.80
N ASN A 347 -0.28 -0.90 -17.42
CA ASN A 347 -0.25 -2.32 -17.81
C ASN A 347 0.04 -3.28 -16.64
N LEU A 348 -0.40 -2.92 -15.45
CA LEU A 348 -0.20 -3.71 -14.23
C LEU A 348 -1.36 -4.66 -13.92
N ILE A 349 -2.38 -4.73 -14.78
CA ILE A 349 -3.48 -5.69 -14.65
C ILE A 349 -3.27 -6.80 -15.67
N ARG A 350 -3.11 -8.04 -15.18
CA ARG A 350 -2.94 -9.26 -15.99
C ARG A 350 -4.28 -9.85 -16.42
N SER A 351 -5.22 -9.93 -15.48
CA SER A 351 -6.55 -10.50 -15.70
C SER A 351 -7.58 -9.88 -14.76
N THR A 352 -8.84 -9.94 -15.16
CA THR A 352 -9.97 -9.42 -14.38
C THR A 352 -11.01 -10.54 -14.21
N ASN A 353 -11.51 -10.70 -12.99
CA ASN A 353 -12.61 -11.60 -12.67
C ASN A 353 -13.70 -10.82 -11.92
N PHE A 354 -14.97 -11.18 -12.16
CA PHE A 354 -16.14 -10.56 -11.57
C PHE A 354 -16.93 -11.56 -10.74
N SER A 355 -17.24 -11.20 -9.51
CA SER A 355 -18.10 -11.97 -8.61
C SER A 355 -19.33 -11.13 -8.27
N PRO A 356 -20.52 -11.48 -8.84
CA PRO A 356 -21.76 -10.77 -8.53
C PRO A 356 -22.21 -11.04 -7.10
N SER A 357 -22.83 -10.06 -6.48
CA SER A 357 -23.49 -10.22 -5.18
C SER A 357 -24.73 -11.12 -5.29
N THR A 358 -25.18 -11.67 -4.16
CA THR A 358 -26.41 -12.48 -4.10
C THR A 358 -27.63 -11.74 -4.69
N PRO A 359 -27.94 -10.48 -4.32
CA PRO A 359 -29.03 -9.74 -4.92
C PRO A 359 -28.89 -9.56 -6.43
N THR A 360 -27.68 -9.32 -6.95
CA THR A 360 -27.42 -9.19 -8.41
C THR A 360 -27.75 -10.48 -9.13
N VAL A 361 -27.42 -11.63 -8.57
CA VAL A 361 -27.72 -12.95 -9.15
C VAL A 361 -29.23 -13.21 -9.14
N GLU A 362 -29.92 -12.87 -8.07
CA GLU A 362 -31.37 -13.05 -7.94
C GLU A 362 -32.15 -12.19 -8.95
N ILE A 363 -31.78 -10.91 -9.10
CA ILE A 363 -32.39 -10.03 -10.12
C ILE A 363 -32.15 -10.60 -11.52
N GLY A 364 -30.92 -11.05 -11.82
CA GLY A 364 -30.60 -11.65 -13.13
C GLY A 364 -31.44 -12.89 -13.43
N ARG A 365 -31.75 -13.73 -12.44
CA ARG A 365 -32.62 -14.91 -12.60
C ARG A 365 -34.08 -14.57 -12.79
N ALA A 366 -34.56 -13.46 -12.23
CA ALA A 366 -35.93 -13.02 -12.37
C ALA A 366 -36.26 -12.46 -13.78
N HIS A 367 -35.24 -12.14 -14.59
CA HIS A 367 -35.39 -11.60 -15.95
C HIS A 367 -35.10 -12.62 -17.06
N VAL A 368 -34.85 -13.90 -16.74
CA VAL A 368 -34.72 -15.02 -17.67
C VAL A 368 -35.96 -15.92 -17.56
#